data_165daac4b6ab9c143e73396501247efd
#
_entry.id   165daac4b6ab9c143e73396501247efd
#
_cell.length_a   1.000
_cell.length_b   1.000
_cell.length_c   1.000
_cell.angle_alpha   90.00
_cell.angle_beta   90.00
_cell.angle_gamma   90.00
#
_symmetry.space_group_name_H-M   'P 1'
#
loop_
_entity.id
_entity.type
_entity.pdbx_description
1 polymer ?
#
loop_
_entity_poly.entity_id
_entity_poly.type
_entity_poly.pdbx_seq_one_letter_code
_entity_poly.pdbx_strand_id
1 'polypeptide(L)'
;MIPLDKQILEQYIDACELIKDTKEEIRKLRKRRSQIQQDSVKGSSHEFPYTLQTYHLEGLGYVAVKDPDELERMEVLLEERIRNAEKIKRQVEAWLNTISPRMQRIIRYRIFEELTWAQVAVRMGRKSTPDGIRKEFEAFMKAV
;
A
#
# COMPACT_ATOMS: atom_id res chain seq x y z
N MET A 1 26.24 -7.73 9.54
CA MET A 1 25.77 -6.40 9.96
C MET A 1 25.42 -5.55 8.77
N ILE A 2 26.41 -5.25 7.97
CA ILE A 2 26.20 -4.41 6.80
C ILE A 2 25.17 -4.96 5.83
N PRO A 3 25.12 -6.29 5.55
CA PRO A 3 24.10 -6.81 4.67
C PRO A 3 22.68 -6.51 5.12
N LEU A 4 22.47 -6.30 6.42
CA LEU A 4 21.16 -5.98 6.95
C LEU A 4 20.65 -4.63 6.45
N ASP A 5 21.55 -3.74 6.09
CA ASP A 5 21.17 -2.38 5.71
C ASP A 5 20.42 -2.34 4.39
N LYS A 6 20.88 -3.10 3.40
CA LYS A 6 20.18 -3.20 2.13
C LYS A 6 18.89 -3.99 2.27
N GLN A 7 18.91 -5.02 3.12
CA GLN A 7 17.71 -5.78 3.42
C GLN A 7 16.65 -4.91 4.07
N ILE A 8 17.06 -3.96 4.91
CA ILE A 8 16.13 -3.02 5.53
C ILE A 8 15.42 -2.19 4.46
N LEU A 9 16.16 -1.75 3.44
CA LEU A 9 15.55 -1.01 2.34
C LEU A 9 14.53 -1.87 1.60
N GLU A 10 14.86 -3.11 1.30
CA GLU A 10 13.93 -4.03 0.66
C GLU A 10 12.71 -4.28 1.55
N GLN A 11 12.91 -4.46 2.85
CA GLN A 11 11.83 -4.61 3.79
C GLN A 11 10.92 -3.39 3.81
N TYR A 12 11.49 -2.20 3.70
CA TYR A 12 10.70 -0.98 3.65
C TYR A 12 9.84 -0.93 2.38
N ILE A 13 10.42 -1.29 1.24
CA ILE A 13 9.69 -1.33 -0.03
C ILE A 13 8.53 -2.31 0.08
N ASP A 14 8.78 -3.50 0.62
CA ASP A 14 7.74 -4.52 0.78
C ASP A 14 6.66 -4.05 1.76
N ALA A 15 7.06 -3.38 2.83
CA ALA A 15 6.09 -2.85 3.80
C ALA A 15 5.19 -1.79 3.14
N CYS A 16 5.75 -0.94 2.29
CA CYS A 16 4.96 0.05 1.57
C CYS A 16 4.00 -0.59 0.58
N GLU A 17 4.44 -1.63 -0.12
CA GLU A 17 3.57 -2.35 -1.04
C GLU A 17 2.45 -3.06 -0.29
N LEU A 18 2.75 -3.64 0.86
CA LEU A 18 1.75 -4.29 1.69
C LEU A 18 0.69 -3.29 2.16
N ILE A 19 1.09 -2.06 2.47
CA ILE A 19 0.15 -0.99 2.81
C ILE A 19 -0.78 -0.70 1.63
N LYS A 20 -0.22 -0.60 0.44
CA LYS A 20 -1.01 -0.36 -0.77
C LYS A 20 -2.01 -1.49 -1.01
N ASP A 21 -1.57 -2.73 -0.86
CA ASP A 21 -2.44 -3.90 -1.01
C ASP A 21 -3.59 -3.86 0.00
N THR A 22 -3.27 -3.53 1.25
CA THR A 22 -4.26 -3.45 2.32
C THR A 22 -5.28 -2.36 2.04
N LYS A 23 -4.83 -1.20 1.59
CA LYS A 23 -5.73 -0.10 1.22
C LYS A 23 -6.68 -0.51 0.10
N GLU A 24 -6.17 -1.25 -0.89
CA GLU A 24 -6.99 -1.73 -2.00
C GLU A 24 -8.03 -2.74 -1.53
N GLU A 25 -7.67 -3.63 -0.64
CA GLU A 25 -8.62 -4.58 -0.07
C GLU A 25 -9.73 -3.87 0.69
N ILE A 26 -9.37 -2.85 1.48
CA ILE A 26 -10.34 -2.05 2.23
C ILE A 26 -11.28 -1.34 1.25
N ARG A 27 -10.73 -0.76 0.18
CA ARG A 27 -11.52 -0.09 -0.84
C ARG A 27 -12.56 -1.04 -1.45
N LYS A 28 -12.15 -2.26 -1.76
CA LYS A 28 -13.04 -3.27 -2.33
C LYS A 28 -14.13 -3.68 -1.34
N LEU A 29 -13.79 -3.83 -0.08
CA LEU A 29 -14.77 -4.16 0.95
C LEU A 29 -15.81 -3.06 1.12
N ARG A 30 -15.37 -1.81 1.16
CA ARG A 30 -16.28 -0.67 1.26
C ARG A 30 -17.21 -0.59 0.05
N LYS A 31 -16.67 -0.83 -1.13
CA LYS A 31 -17.47 -0.81 -2.35
C LYS A 31 -18.53 -1.89 -2.33
N ARG A 32 -18.18 -3.11 -1.93
CA ARG A 32 -19.13 -4.21 -1.84
C ARG A 32 -20.26 -3.89 -0.85
N ARG A 33 -19.93 -3.36 0.30
CA ARG A 33 -20.94 -2.99 1.30
C ARG A 33 -21.89 -1.92 0.77
N SER A 34 -21.32 -0.93 0.11
CA SER A 34 -22.13 0.14 -0.49
C SER A 34 -23.10 -0.41 -1.54
N GLN A 35 -22.64 -1.30 -2.41
CA GLN A 35 -23.49 -1.91 -3.43
C GLN A 35 -24.61 -2.72 -2.81
N ILE A 36 -24.29 -3.51 -1.80
CA ILE A 36 -25.30 -4.35 -1.15
C ILE A 36 -26.34 -3.49 -0.45
N GLN A 37 -25.96 -2.42 0.19
CA GLN A 37 -26.89 -1.48 0.82
C GLN A 37 -27.81 -0.84 -0.21
N GLN A 38 -27.26 -0.44 -1.35
CA GLN A 38 -28.06 0.14 -2.43
C GLN A 38 -29.06 -0.87 -2.99
N ASP A 39 -28.61 -2.09 -3.21
CA ASP A 39 -29.48 -3.15 -3.70
C ASP A 39 -30.58 -3.47 -2.68
N SER A 40 -30.23 -3.47 -1.41
CA SER A 40 -31.20 -3.68 -0.35
C SER A 40 -32.26 -2.59 -0.34
N VAL A 41 -31.87 -1.34 -0.48
CA VAL A 41 -32.81 -0.21 -0.53
C VAL A 41 -33.71 -0.35 -1.73
N LYS A 42 -33.19 -0.65 -2.89
CA LYS A 42 -33.98 -0.84 -4.09
C LYS A 42 -34.96 -1.99 -3.92
N GLY A 43 -34.51 -3.11 -3.40
CA GLY A 43 -35.34 -4.27 -3.17
C GLY A 43 -36.51 -3.98 -2.25
N SER A 44 -36.23 -3.24 -1.18
CA SER A 44 -37.27 -2.95 -0.17
C SER A 44 -38.32 -1.95 -0.66
N SER A 45 -38.01 -1.18 -1.68
CA SER A 45 -38.95 -0.12 -2.15
C SER A 45 -39.96 -0.58 -3.16
N HIS A 46 -39.82 -1.78 -3.72
CA HIS A 46 -40.62 -2.15 -4.88
C HIS A 46 -41.67 -3.22 -4.64
N GLU A 47 -41.47 -4.05 -3.70
CA GLU A 47 -42.24 -5.27 -3.74
C GLU A 47 -43.01 -5.53 -2.50
N PHE A 48 -44.15 -6.05 -2.77
CA PHE A 48 -44.98 -6.69 -1.78
C PHE A 48 -45.04 -8.17 -2.19
N PRO A 49 -44.82 -9.12 -1.30
CA PRO A 49 -44.71 -8.95 0.15
C PRO A 49 -43.26 -8.65 0.61
N TYR A 50 -43.17 -7.75 1.52
CA TYR A 50 -41.88 -7.38 2.12
C TYR A 50 -41.17 -8.54 2.78
N THR A 51 -41.93 -9.42 3.38
CA THR A 51 -41.36 -10.51 4.15
C THR A 51 -40.39 -11.34 3.34
N LEU A 52 -40.74 -11.66 2.12
CA LEU A 52 -39.86 -12.45 1.26
C LEU A 52 -38.59 -11.69 0.90
N GLN A 53 -38.79 -10.41 0.56
CA GLN A 53 -37.65 -9.59 0.18
C GLN A 53 -36.75 -9.30 1.33
N THR A 54 -37.32 -9.00 2.47
CA THR A 54 -36.54 -8.79 3.68
C THR A 54 -35.75 -10.04 4.02
N TYR A 55 -36.35 -11.18 3.89
CA TYR A 55 -35.69 -12.44 4.12
C TYR A 55 -34.51 -12.64 3.15
N HIS A 56 -34.78 -12.35 1.88
CA HIS A 56 -33.75 -12.49 0.85
C HIS A 56 -32.60 -11.51 1.08
N LEU A 57 -32.91 -10.28 1.47
CA LEU A 57 -31.92 -9.28 1.77
C LEU A 57 -31.09 -9.64 3.01
N GLU A 58 -31.72 -10.26 3.99
CA GLU A 58 -30.99 -10.77 5.13
C GLU A 58 -29.98 -11.82 4.71
N GLY A 59 -30.36 -12.70 3.78
CA GLY A 59 -29.46 -13.69 3.24
C GLY A 59 -28.27 -13.06 2.55
N LEU A 60 -28.52 -12.07 1.71
CA LEU A 60 -27.46 -11.32 1.05
C LEU A 60 -26.64 -10.54 2.05
N GLY A 61 -27.29 -9.90 3.01
CA GLY A 61 -26.61 -9.19 4.06
C GLY A 61 -25.75 -10.10 4.90
N TYR A 62 -26.23 -11.29 5.18
CA TYR A 62 -25.46 -12.27 5.93
C TYR A 62 -24.19 -12.69 5.16
N VAL A 63 -24.32 -12.95 3.87
CA VAL A 63 -23.18 -13.31 3.04
C VAL A 63 -22.17 -12.15 2.97
N ALA A 64 -22.69 -10.92 2.82
CA ALA A 64 -21.85 -9.74 2.72
C ALA A 64 -21.19 -9.39 4.05
N VAL A 65 -21.91 -9.58 5.15
CA VAL A 65 -21.40 -9.30 6.50
C VAL A 65 -21.17 -10.58 7.26
N LYS A 66 -20.80 -11.62 6.54
CA LYS A 66 -20.38 -12.88 7.13
C LYS A 66 -19.34 -12.65 8.22
N ASP A 67 -18.57 -11.61 8.04
CA ASP A 67 -17.63 -11.13 9.04
C ASP A 67 -17.85 -9.64 9.17
N PRO A 68 -18.83 -9.21 9.99
CA PRO A 68 -19.15 -7.79 10.09
C PRO A 68 -17.99 -6.93 10.58
N ASP A 69 -17.05 -7.54 11.29
CA ASP A 69 -15.88 -6.83 11.79
C ASP A 69 -14.70 -6.87 10.85
N GLU A 70 -14.86 -7.48 9.68
CA GLU A 70 -13.77 -7.62 8.73
C GLU A 70 -13.18 -6.27 8.33
N LEU A 71 -14.03 -5.31 8.00
CA LEU A 71 -13.56 -3.98 7.62
C LEU A 71 -12.79 -3.32 8.76
N GLU A 72 -13.33 -3.38 9.98
CA GLU A 72 -12.66 -2.80 11.13
C GLU A 72 -11.33 -3.48 11.41
N ARG A 73 -11.29 -4.80 11.32
CA ARG A 73 -10.03 -5.53 11.50
C ARG A 73 -9.01 -5.16 10.45
N MET A 74 -9.46 -4.97 9.19
CA MET A 74 -8.56 -4.57 8.12
C MET A 74 -8.03 -3.15 8.35
N GLU A 75 -8.85 -2.27 8.89
CA GLU A 75 -8.41 -0.90 9.20
C GLU A 75 -7.40 -0.89 10.33
N VAL A 76 -7.61 -1.70 11.37
CA VAL A 76 -6.63 -1.85 12.46
C VAL A 76 -5.32 -2.43 11.91
N LEU A 77 -5.44 -3.44 11.07
CA LEU A 77 -4.27 -4.05 10.44
C LEU A 77 -3.50 -3.04 9.59
N LEU A 78 -4.21 -2.18 8.87
CA LEU A 78 -3.59 -1.13 8.09
C LEU A 78 -2.78 -0.19 8.98
N GLU A 79 -3.36 0.23 10.10
CA GLU A 79 -2.65 1.09 11.04
C GLU A 79 -1.38 0.44 11.58
N GLU A 80 -1.45 -0.85 11.89
CA GLU A 80 -0.28 -1.59 12.36
C GLU A 80 0.80 -1.65 11.28
N ARG A 81 0.40 -1.88 10.04
CA ARG A 81 1.33 -1.94 8.91
C ARG A 81 1.98 -0.59 8.64
N ILE A 82 1.22 0.49 8.79
CA ILE A 82 1.76 1.85 8.66
C ILE A 82 2.78 2.11 9.75
N ARG A 83 2.47 1.78 10.99
CA ARG A 83 3.42 1.96 12.10
C ARG A 83 4.70 1.15 11.90
N ASN A 84 4.54 -0.08 11.42
CA ASN A 84 5.69 -0.93 11.11
C ASN A 84 6.55 -0.32 10.01
N ALA A 85 5.93 0.18 8.95
CA ALA A 85 6.66 0.81 7.85
C ALA A 85 7.40 2.07 8.32
N GLU A 86 6.78 2.86 9.19
CA GLU A 86 7.44 4.04 9.75
C GLU A 86 8.65 3.68 10.60
N LYS A 87 8.54 2.60 11.35
CA LYS A 87 9.66 2.10 12.14
C LYS A 87 10.82 1.68 11.24
N ILE A 88 10.51 0.93 10.18
CA ILE A 88 11.51 0.50 9.21
C ILE A 88 12.11 1.72 8.51
N LYS A 89 11.27 2.69 8.17
CA LYS A 89 11.73 3.92 7.53
C LYS A 89 12.80 4.64 8.36
N ARG A 90 12.59 4.72 9.67
CA ARG A 90 13.58 5.34 10.55
C ARG A 90 14.91 4.58 10.52
N GLN A 91 14.83 3.26 10.45
CA GLN A 91 16.05 2.44 10.32
C GLN A 91 16.75 2.69 8.99
N VAL A 92 15.97 2.80 7.91
CA VAL A 92 16.50 3.11 6.58
C VAL A 92 17.16 4.49 6.58
N GLU A 93 16.52 5.48 7.18
CA GLU A 93 17.08 6.83 7.25
C GLU A 93 18.41 6.87 8.00
N ALA A 94 18.50 6.12 9.10
CA ALA A 94 19.76 6.01 9.83
C ALA A 94 20.85 5.38 8.98
N TRP A 95 20.50 4.33 8.25
CA TRP A 95 21.44 3.67 7.35
C TRP A 95 21.87 4.60 6.20
N LEU A 96 20.93 5.36 5.64
CA LEU A 96 21.24 6.28 4.54
C LEU A 96 22.36 7.22 4.89
N ASN A 97 22.46 7.63 6.14
CA ASN A 97 23.53 8.52 6.57
C ASN A 97 24.93 7.90 6.45
N THR A 98 25.02 6.59 6.24
CA THR A 98 26.29 5.88 6.12
C THR A 98 26.73 5.67 4.68
N ILE A 99 25.87 5.97 3.70
CA ILE A 99 26.22 5.78 2.29
C ILE A 99 26.48 7.12 1.62
N SER A 100 26.90 7.08 0.36
CA SER A 100 27.27 8.31 -0.35
C SER A 100 26.07 9.25 -0.48
N PRO A 101 26.29 10.56 -0.43
CA PRO A 101 25.19 11.51 -0.61
C PRO A 101 24.45 11.35 -1.94
N ARG A 102 25.15 10.98 -2.99
CA ARG A 102 24.51 10.75 -4.29
C ARG A 102 23.49 9.61 -4.21
N MET A 103 23.89 8.48 -3.63
CA MET A 103 22.98 7.35 -3.51
C MET A 103 21.85 7.63 -2.52
N GLN A 104 22.11 8.40 -1.47
CA GLN A 104 21.06 8.85 -0.56
C GLN A 104 19.96 9.58 -1.32
N ARG A 105 20.35 10.49 -2.23
CA ARG A 105 19.37 11.26 -3.00
C ARG A 105 18.58 10.37 -3.94
N ILE A 106 19.24 9.45 -4.62
CA ILE A 106 18.57 8.51 -5.53
C ILE A 106 17.52 7.70 -4.77
N ILE A 107 17.90 7.14 -3.63
CA ILE A 107 17.00 6.32 -2.83
C ILE A 107 15.84 7.14 -2.31
N ARG A 108 16.08 8.36 -1.80
CA ARG A 108 14.99 9.20 -1.31
C ARG A 108 14.00 9.52 -2.42
N TYR A 109 14.48 9.89 -3.59
CA TYR A 109 13.58 10.24 -4.68
C TYR A 109 12.80 9.03 -5.17
N ARG A 110 13.47 7.90 -5.35
CA ARG A 110 12.82 6.72 -5.92
C ARG A 110 11.93 6.01 -4.92
N ILE A 111 12.40 5.82 -3.69
CA ILE A 111 11.74 4.97 -2.72
C ILE A 111 10.80 5.78 -1.81
N PHE A 112 11.28 6.87 -1.24
CA PHE A 112 10.46 7.64 -0.30
C PHE A 112 9.44 8.53 -1.03
N GLU A 113 9.84 9.19 -2.09
CA GLU A 113 8.95 10.06 -2.86
C GLU A 113 8.25 9.34 -3.99
N GLU A 114 8.62 8.08 -4.25
CA GLU A 114 8.01 7.23 -5.26
C GLU A 114 8.00 7.84 -6.66
N LEU A 115 9.07 8.55 -7.00
CA LEU A 115 9.21 9.16 -8.31
C LEU A 115 9.59 8.11 -9.36
N THR A 116 9.20 8.35 -10.60
CA THR A 116 9.65 7.52 -11.72
C THR A 116 11.14 7.77 -11.95
N TRP A 117 11.79 6.84 -12.65
CA TRP A 117 13.21 7.02 -12.95
C TRP A 117 13.46 8.28 -13.76
N ALA A 118 12.53 8.65 -14.65
CA ALA A 118 12.64 9.89 -15.39
C ALA A 118 12.64 11.11 -14.46
N GLN A 119 11.75 11.12 -13.49
CA GLN A 119 11.67 12.19 -12.51
C GLN A 119 12.90 12.25 -11.62
N VAL A 120 13.41 11.07 -11.21
CA VAL A 120 14.64 11.00 -10.43
C VAL A 120 15.80 11.60 -11.22
N ALA A 121 15.91 11.24 -12.50
CA ALA A 121 16.98 11.77 -13.35
C ALA A 121 16.93 13.29 -13.44
N VAL A 122 15.75 13.86 -13.60
CA VAL A 122 15.57 15.31 -13.62
C VAL A 122 16.08 15.95 -12.33
N ARG A 123 15.73 15.36 -11.18
CA ARG A 123 16.15 15.87 -9.87
C ARG A 123 17.66 15.73 -9.67
N MET A 124 18.26 14.70 -10.26
CA MET A 124 19.70 14.46 -10.11
C MET A 124 20.57 15.38 -10.97
N GLY A 125 20.02 15.93 -12.05
CA GLY A 125 20.71 16.92 -12.84
C GLY A 125 20.78 16.58 -14.32
N ARG A 126 21.31 17.55 -15.10
CA ARG A 126 21.25 17.50 -16.57
C ARG A 126 21.94 16.31 -17.21
N LYS A 127 23.01 15.81 -16.61
CA LYS A 127 23.78 14.71 -17.18
C LYS A 127 23.22 13.34 -16.81
N SER A 128 22.20 13.33 -16.00
CA SER A 128 21.61 12.07 -15.53
C SER A 128 20.53 11.61 -16.50
N THR A 129 20.53 10.31 -16.78
CA THR A 129 19.50 9.68 -17.61
C THR A 129 18.71 8.69 -16.76
N PRO A 130 17.45 8.42 -17.12
CA PRO A 130 16.65 7.44 -16.36
C PRO A 130 17.33 6.08 -16.31
N ASP A 131 17.83 5.58 -17.42
CA ASP A 131 18.50 4.28 -17.47
C ASP A 131 19.80 4.27 -16.68
N GLY A 132 20.58 5.34 -16.77
CA GLY A 132 21.84 5.45 -16.04
C GLY A 132 21.61 5.41 -14.54
N ILE A 133 20.65 6.18 -14.04
CA ILE A 133 20.32 6.21 -12.62
C ILE A 133 19.77 4.87 -12.16
N ARG A 134 18.89 4.26 -12.95
CA ARG A 134 18.33 2.95 -12.62
C ARG A 134 19.44 1.90 -12.51
N LYS A 135 20.37 1.89 -13.45
CA LYS A 135 21.47 0.94 -13.44
C LYS A 135 22.41 1.18 -12.25
N GLU A 136 22.65 2.43 -11.94
CA GLU A 136 23.46 2.81 -10.77
C GLU A 136 22.83 2.28 -9.48
N PHE A 137 21.53 2.45 -9.33
CA PHE A 137 20.79 1.95 -8.17
C PHE A 137 20.83 0.42 -8.12
N GLU A 138 20.56 -0.24 -9.23
CA GLU A 138 20.56 -1.70 -9.29
C GLU A 138 21.95 -2.27 -8.95
N ALA A 139 22.99 -1.65 -9.48
CA ALA A 139 24.36 -2.06 -9.18
C ALA A 139 24.66 -1.91 -7.68
N PHE A 140 24.23 -0.80 -7.09
CA PHE A 140 24.39 -0.57 -5.65
C PHE A 140 23.68 -1.65 -4.83
N MET A 141 22.45 -2.00 -5.21
CA MET A 141 21.69 -3.01 -4.49
C MET A 141 22.28 -4.41 -4.62
N LYS A 142 22.93 -4.69 -5.74
CA LYS A 142 23.59 -5.99 -5.95
C LYS A 142 24.95 -6.07 -5.28
N ALA A 143 25.61 -4.95 -5.09
CA ALA A 143 26.92 -4.95 -4.43
C ALA A 143 26.78 -5.38 -2.97
N VAL A 144 27.64 -6.26 -2.55
CA VAL A 144 27.60 -6.80 -1.18
C VAL A 144 28.59 -6.07 -0.30
#